data_f3a8ee7bc8756b3a0e833b294b14aa49
#
_entry.id   f3a8ee7bc8756b3a0e833b294b14aa49
#
_cell.length_a   1.000
_cell.length_b   1.000
_cell.length_c   1.000
_cell.angle_alpha   90.00
_cell.angle_beta   90.00
_cell.angle_gamma   90.00
#
_symmetry.space_group_name_H-M   'P 1'
#
loop_
_entity.id
_entity.type
_entity.pdbx_description
1 polymer ?
#
loop_
_entity_poly.entity_id
_entity_poly.type
_entity_poly.pdbx_seq_one_letter_code
_entity_poly.pdbx_strand_id
1 'polypeptide(L)'
;NDMLSNDLLYINQGDGTFHNEAARYLSYQSRASKGNDIADVNNDGLPDILSLDMMPDDYQTLKRTVNGFNYLHYAGDEEFGFEHQYMRNMLHLHNGFNNDGMIPFSEIGQFAGISATDWSWSPLFADLDNDGDKDLFVTNGFPGDIRDKDWTKIKASAAGSLTTELALSEMAPRLKIPNVVFENTGNLRFVRKDDWVKEVPSFSYGAVTADLDNDGDLDIVVNNINDKAFILKNRTVERSPGNSSFIRIKLKGSK
;
A
#
# COMPACT_ATOMS: atom_id res chain seq x y z
N ASN A 1 5.20 -4.75 9.48
CA ASN A 1 4.81 -5.89 10.32
C ASN A 1 3.28 -5.96 10.47
N ASP A 2 2.74 -7.14 10.74
CA ASP A 2 1.29 -7.36 10.78
C ASP A 2 0.81 -7.54 12.23
N MET A 3 -0.01 -6.62 12.71
CA MET A 3 -0.86 -6.61 13.90
C MET A 3 -0.22 -6.38 15.28
N LEU A 4 0.98 -6.81 15.60
CA LEU A 4 1.47 -6.78 16.99
C LEU A 4 2.88 -6.20 17.19
N SER A 5 3.66 -6.04 16.15
CA SER A 5 5.04 -5.54 16.27
C SER A 5 5.22 -4.25 15.48
N ASN A 6 6.16 -3.45 15.92
CA ASN A 6 6.55 -2.24 15.22
C ASN A 6 7.07 -2.55 13.82
N ASP A 7 6.85 -1.64 12.88
CA ASP A 7 7.55 -1.65 11.61
C ASP A 7 9.06 -1.46 11.82
N LEU A 8 9.86 -1.95 10.89
CA LEU A 8 11.31 -1.90 10.98
C LEU A 8 11.86 -1.04 9.84
N LEU A 9 12.67 -0.06 10.18
CA LEU A 9 13.40 0.77 9.23
C LEU A 9 14.89 0.62 9.51
N TYR A 10 15.57 -0.14 8.66
CA TYR A 10 16.99 -0.40 8.81
C TYR A 10 17.83 0.60 8.02
N ILE A 11 18.64 1.37 8.72
CA ILE A 11 19.60 2.32 8.14
C ILE A 11 20.98 1.68 8.07
N ASN A 12 21.55 1.68 6.84
CA ASN A 12 22.92 1.21 6.60
C ASN A 12 23.93 2.15 7.27
N GLN A 13 24.82 1.60 8.09
CA GLN A 13 25.85 2.35 8.81
C GLN A 13 27.14 2.57 7.98
N GLY A 14 27.24 1.99 6.80
CA GLY A 14 28.42 2.10 5.93
C GLY A 14 29.58 1.17 6.29
N ASP A 15 29.46 0.42 7.37
CA ASP A 15 30.44 -0.57 7.85
C ASP A 15 30.02 -2.03 7.61
N GLY A 16 28.92 -2.23 6.89
CA GLY A 16 28.29 -3.54 6.63
C GLY A 16 27.25 -3.93 7.67
N THR A 17 26.93 -3.06 8.63
CA THR A 17 25.86 -3.25 9.61
C THR A 17 24.65 -2.38 9.32
N PHE A 18 23.50 -2.74 9.91
CA PHE A 18 22.26 -2.01 9.81
C PHE A 18 21.68 -1.79 11.21
N HIS A 19 21.20 -0.58 11.49
CA HIS A 19 20.48 -0.28 12.72
C HIS A 19 18.99 -0.03 12.41
N ASN A 20 18.12 -0.59 13.26
CA ASN A 20 16.69 -0.26 13.20
C ASN A 20 16.47 1.10 13.84
N GLU A 21 16.03 2.06 13.04
CA GLU A 21 15.81 3.44 13.44
C GLU A 21 14.32 3.85 13.30
N ALA A 22 13.39 2.88 13.16
CA ALA A 22 11.98 3.17 12.91
C ALA A 22 11.39 4.13 13.96
N ALA A 23 11.62 3.88 15.25
CA ALA A 23 11.13 4.73 16.34
C ALA A 23 11.66 6.18 16.29
N ARG A 24 12.82 6.39 15.67
CA ARG A 24 13.42 7.72 15.54
C ARG A 24 12.92 8.48 14.30
N TYR A 25 12.60 7.75 13.23
CA TYR A 25 12.29 8.32 11.92
C TYR A 25 10.79 8.38 11.61
N LEU A 26 9.98 7.48 12.20
CA LEU A 26 8.56 7.35 11.93
C LEU A 26 7.75 7.74 13.17
N SER A 27 6.99 8.83 13.08
CA SER A 27 6.11 9.26 14.19
C SER A 27 4.90 8.35 14.41
N TYR A 28 4.45 7.69 13.34
CA TYR A 28 3.30 6.79 13.33
C TYR A 28 3.61 5.61 12.44
N GLN A 29 2.99 4.47 12.70
CA GLN A 29 3.17 3.25 11.93
C GLN A 29 1.82 2.65 11.55
N SER A 30 1.78 1.87 10.48
CA SER A 30 0.63 1.05 10.13
C SER A 30 0.48 -0.11 11.11
N ARG A 31 -0.75 -0.44 11.51
CA ARG A 31 -0.98 -1.53 12.47
C ARG A 31 -0.93 -2.90 11.82
N ALA A 32 -1.41 -3.01 10.62
CA ALA A 32 -1.47 -4.27 9.88
C ALA A 32 -0.79 -4.12 8.52
N SER A 33 0.46 -3.61 8.57
CA SER A 33 1.27 -3.34 7.38
C SER A 33 1.35 -4.55 6.45
N LYS A 34 1.09 -4.31 5.17
CA LYS A 34 1.19 -5.32 4.11
C LYS A 34 2.38 -5.00 3.21
N GLY A 35 2.13 -4.55 2.01
CA GLY A 35 3.20 -4.12 1.11
C GLY A 35 3.67 -2.71 1.39
N ASN A 36 4.88 -2.42 0.93
CA ASN A 36 5.45 -1.08 0.93
C ASN A 36 6.10 -0.81 -0.43
N ASP A 37 6.21 0.47 -0.75
CA ASP A 37 6.99 0.95 -1.89
C ASP A 37 7.70 2.25 -1.51
N ILE A 38 8.80 2.53 -2.19
CA ILE A 38 9.65 3.69 -1.92
C ILE A 38 9.86 4.45 -3.22
N ALA A 39 9.44 5.70 -3.24
CA ALA A 39 9.63 6.60 -4.37
C ALA A 39 9.73 8.04 -3.90
N ASP A 40 10.35 8.88 -4.70
CA ASP A 40 10.28 10.33 -4.58
C ASP A 40 8.94 10.78 -5.19
N VAL A 41 7.94 11.08 -4.33
CA VAL A 41 6.57 11.37 -4.79
C VAL A 41 6.33 12.86 -5.04
N ASN A 42 7.25 13.71 -4.63
CA ASN A 42 7.17 15.17 -4.80
C ASN A 42 8.30 15.75 -5.64
N ASN A 43 9.15 14.91 -6.22
CA ASN A 43 10.30 15.25 -7.07
C ASN A 43 11.32 16.18 -6.37
N ASP A 44 11.53 16.00 -5.05
CA ASP A 44 12.52 16.77 -4.28
C ASP A 44 13.89 16.07 -4.19
N GLY A 45 14.02 14.88 -4.72
CA GLY A 45 15.23 14.07 -4.73
C GLY A 45 15.41 13.21 -3.49
N LEU A 46 14.41 13.14 -2.60
CA LEU A 46 14.43 12.34 -1.38
C LEU A 46 13.41 11.19 -1.47
N PRO A 47 13.74 9.98 -0.98
CA PRO A 47 12.82 8.86 -1.05
C PRO A 47 11.76 8.94 0.05
N ASP A 48 10.49 8.86 -0.35
CA ASP A 48 9.34 8.71 0.53
C ASP A 48 8.94 7.26 0.67
N ILE A 49 8.22 6.91 1.75
CA ILE A 49 7.85 5.53 2.06
C ILE A 49 6.33 5.41 2.16
N LEU A 50 5.73 4.54 1.36
CA LEU A 50 4.33 4.14 1.50
C LEU A 50 4.24 2.75 2.11
N SER A 51 3.44 2.60 3.17
CA SER A 51 3.02 1.31 3.71
C SER A 51 1.52 1.16 3.59
N LEU A 52 1.05 0.01 3.07
CA LEU A 52 -0.36 -0.29 2.95
C LEU A 52 -0.90 -1.05 4.17
N ASP A 53 -2.19 -0.89 4.42
CA ASP A 53 -2.96 -1.52 5.49
C ASP A 53 -4.32 -2.00 4.96
N MET A 54 -5.28 -2.26 5.85
CA MET A 54 -6.57 -2.88 5.54
C MET A 54 -7.76 -1.95 5.83
N MET A 55 -7.59 -0.64 5.84
CA MET A 55 -8.68 0.30 6.14
C MET A 55 -9.64 0.40 4.96
N PRO A 56 -10.95 0.04 5.12
CA PRO A 56 -11.95 0.27 4.09
C PRO A 56 -12.09 1.75 3.74
N ASP A 57 -12.26 2.04 2.45
CA ASP A 57 -12.49 3.38 1.94
C ASP A 57 -13.96 3.81 2.04
N ASP A 58 -14.88 2.84 2.08
CA ASP A 58 -16.30 3.12 2.25
C ASP A 58 -16.79 2.97 3.71
N TYR A 59 -17.73 3.85 4.07
CA TYR A 59 -18.25 3.92 5.44
C TYR A 59 -19.03 2.65 5.85
N GLN A 60 -19.73 1.99 4.95
CA GLN A 60 -20.54 0.81 5.29
C GLN A 60 -19.64 -0.36 5.63
N THR A 61 -18.63 -0.63 4.79
CA THR A 61 -17.63 -1.66 5.04
C THR A 61 -16.85 -1.35 6.32
N LEU A 62 -16.45 -0.09 6.53
CA LEU A 62 -15.78 0.33 7.76
C LEU A 62 -16.61 0.02 9.03
N LYS A 63 -17.94 0.19 8.99
CA LYS A 63 -18.82 -0.14 10.12
C LYS A 63 -19.05 -1.63 10.31
N ARG A 64 -18.97 -2.41 9.26
CA ARG A 64 -19.12 -3.88 9.29
C ARG A 64 -17.84 -4.60 9.72
N THR A 65 -16.69 -3.99 9.53
CA THR A 65 -15.41 -4.59 9.88
C THR A 65 -15.03 -4.31 11.34
N VAL A 66 -14.21 -5.20 11.90
CA VAL A 66 -13.57 -4.99 13.20
C VAL A 66 -12.51 -3.91 13.01
N ASN A 67 -12.76 -2.75 13.56
CA ASN A 67 -11.75 -1.71 13.60
C ASN A 67 -10.66 -2.12 14.57
N GLY A 68 -9.41 -2.20 14.14
CA GLY A 68 -8.25 -2.36 15.00
C GLY A 68 -8.07 -1.18 15.98
N PHE A 69 -8.99 -0.22 15.95
CA PHE A 69 -9.01 0.93 16.83
C PHE A 69 -10.02 0.75 17.95
N ASN A 70 -9.50 0.44 19.13
CA ASN A 70 -10.16 0.86 20.34
C ASN A 70 -9.11 1.50 21.26
N TYR A 71 -9.57 2.35 22.16
CA TYR A 71 -8.71 3.05 23.11
C TYR A 71 -7.87 2.09 23.98
N LEU A 72 -8.40 0.91 24.28
CA LEU A 72 -7.70 -0.08 25.11
C LEU A 72 -6.50 -0.66 24.37
N HIS A 73 -6.59 -0.88 23.05
CA HIS A 73 -5.43 -1.31 22.25
C HIS A 73 -4.39 -0.21 22.20
N TYR A 74 -4.80 1.04 21.94
CA TYR A 74 -3.87 2.18 21.92
C TYR A 74 -3.13 2.35 23.25
N ALA A 75 -3.85 2.33 24.37
CA ALA A 75 -3.25 2.43 25.70
C ALA A 75 -2.36 1.22 26.03
N GLY A 76 -2.75 0.02 25.59
CA GLY A 76 -1.95 -1.18 25.76
C GLY A 76 -0.67 -1.17 24.91
N ASP A 77 -0.73 -0.69 23.68
CA ASP A 77 0.44 -0.57 22.82
C ASP A 77 1.51 0.32 23.49
N GLU A 78 1.11 1.45 24.06
CA GLU A 78 2.01 2.35 24.79
C GLU A 78 2.57 1.69 26.08
N GLU A 79 1.74 0.99 26.85
CA GLU A 79 2.15 0.28 28.07
C GLU A 79 3.16 -0.83 27.78
N PHE A 80 3.03 -1.52 26.64
CA PHE A 80 3.95 -2.58 26.21
C PHE A 80 5.15 -2.08 25.40
N GLY A 81 5.29 -0.77 25.22
CA GLY A 81 6.43 -0.15 24.53
C GLY A 81 6.37 -0.26 23.01
N PHE A 82 5.19 -0.43 22.44
CA PHE A 82 5.00 -0.31 21.00
C PHE A 82 4.85 1.16 20.60
N GLU A 83 5.22 1.45 19.36
CA GLU A 83 5.02 2.75 18.74
C GLU A 83 3.54 2.98 18.42
N HIS A 84 3.15 4.23 18.16
CA HIS A 84 1.77 4.57 17.80
C HIS A 84 1.39 3.99 16.43
N GLN A 85 0.50 2.99 16.45
CA GLN A 85 0.06 2.26 15.28
C GLN A 85 -1.42 2.54 14.96
N TYR A 86 -1.72 2.78 13.69
CA TYR A 86 -3.07 3.03 13.21
C TYR A 86 -3.38 2.16 12.00
N MET A 87 -4.58 1.56 11.96
CA MET A 87 -5.01 0.73 10.84
C MET A 87 -5.41 1.60 9.65
N ARG A 88 -4.42 2.07 8.91
CA ARG A 88 -4.56 2.85 7.68
C ARG A 88 -3.24 2.86 6.91
N ASN A 89 -3.32 3.15 5.62
CA ASN A 89 -2.11 3.37 4.83
C ASN A 89 -1.35 4.58 5.38
N MET A 90 -0.03 4.48 5.40
CA MET A 90 0.90 5.53 5.85
C MET A 90 1.79 5.96 4.69
N LEU A 91 1.74 7.25 4.36
CA LEU A 91 2.72 7.87 3.46
C LEU A 91 3.65 8.75 4.29
N HIS A 92 4.88 8.31 4.41
CA HIS A 92 5.94 9.00 5.14
C HIS A 92 6.75 9.85 4.16
N LEU A 93 6.53 11.16 4.20
CA LEU A 93 7.27 12.13 3.41
C LEU A 93 8.61 12.43 4.07
N HIS A 94 9.70 12.33 3.32
CA HIS A 94 11.04 12.65 3.78
C HIS A 94 11.27 14.16 3.82
N ASN A 95 11.53 14.72 5.00
CA ASN A 95 11.69 16.19 5.18
C ASN A 95 13.16 16.68 5.04
N GLY A 96 14.03 15.83 4.53
CA GLY A 96 15.47 16.10 4.56
C GLY A 96 16.10 15.82 5.93
N PHE A 97 17.42 15.70 5.96
CA PHE A 97 18.15 15.51 7.21
C PHE A 97 18.47 16.86 7.81
N ASN A 98 18.02 17.13 9.02
CA ASN A 98 18.44 18.30 9.74
C ASN A 98 19.40 17.94 10.90
N ASN A 99 20.23 18.89 11.31
CA ASN A 99 21.24 18.69 12.36
C ASN A 99 20.65 18.64 13.77
N ASP A 100 19.34 18.87 13.94
CA ASP A 100 18.71 19.10 15.23
C ASP A 100 18.04 17.86 15.83
N GLY A 101 18.21 16.69 15.21
CA GLY A 101 17.67 15.41 15.69
C GLY A 101 16.16 15.27 15.54
N MET A 102 15.51 16.10 14.72
CA MET A 102 14.09 15.95 14.38
C MET A 102 13.84 14.69 13.56
N ILE A 103 12.65 14.12 13.69
CA ILE A 103 12.19 12.97 12.91
C ILE A 103 12.14 13.38 11.44
N PRO A 104 12.89 12.73 10.55
CA PRO A 104 13.01 13.18 9.16
C PRO A 104 11.75 12.93 8.32
N PHE A 105 10.80 12.11 8.78
CA PHE A 105 9.59 11.81 8.03
C PHE A 105 8.34 12.43 8.67
N SER A 106 7.45 12.95 7.82
CA SER A 106 6.09 13.36 8.18
C SER A 106 5.08 12.36 7.62
N GLU A 107 4.18 11.83 8.44
CA GLU A 107 3.09 10.97 7.95
C GLU A 107 1.98 11.83 7.36
N ILE A 108 1.73 11.71 6.07
CA ILE A 108 0.80 12.54 5.29
C ILE A 108 -0.30 11.76 4.56
N GLY A 109 -0.47 10.45 4.79
CA GLY A 109 -1.40 9.60 4.04
C GLY A 109 -2.85 10.09 4.02
N GLN A 110 -3.33 10.67 5.13
CA GLN A 110 -4.66 11.31 5.17
C GLN A 110 -4.68 12.63 4.37
N PHE A 111 -3.65 13.44 4.52
CA PHE A 111 -3.52 14.67 3.74
C PHE A 111 -3.41 14.36 2.25
N ALA A 112 -2.64 13.37 1.88
CA ALA A 112 -2.44 12.94 0.49
C ALA A 112 -3.69 12.30 -0.15
N GLY A 113 -4.67 11.85 0.65
CA GLY A 113 -5.91 11.25 0.15
C GLY A 113 -5.84 9.75 -0.10
N ILE A 114 -4.80 9.05 0.40
CA ILE A 114 -4.56 7.62 0.14
C ILE A 114 -4.58 6.75 1.40
N SER A 115 -5.08 7.27 2.52
CA SER A 115 -5.07 6.57 3.81
C SER A 115 -5.95 5.33 3.90
N ALA A 116 -6.89 5.14 2.96
CA ALA A 116 -7.84 4.03 2.95
C ALA A 116 -8.02 3.53 1.52
N THR A 117 -7.74 2.25 1.29
CA THR A 117 -7.83 1.59 -0.03
C THR A 117 -8.37 0.16 0.08
N ASP A 118 -9.06 -0.15 1.20
CA ASP A 118 -9.58 -1.45 1.60
C ASP A 118 -8.46 -2.46 1.93
N TRP A 119 -8.65 -3.76 1.68
CA TRP A 119 -7.65 -4.79 1.97
C TRP A 119 -6.57 -4.80 0.90
N SER A 120 -5.55 -4.00 1.12
CA SER A 120 -4.50 -3.71 0.16
C SER A 120 -3.24 -4.55 0.40
N TRP A 121 -2.54 -4.92 -0.69
CA TRP A 121 -1.38 -5.79 -0.62
C TRP A 121 -0.10 -5.15 -1.15
N SER A 122 -0.10 -4.70 -2.39
CA SER A 122 1.09 -4.16 -3.05
C SER A 122 0.81 -2.75 -3.55
N PRO A 123 1.51 -1.75 -3.04
CA PRO A 123 1.59 -0.45 -3.68
C PRO A 123 2.59 -0.53 -4.83
N LEU A 124 2.41 0.32 -5.82
CA LEU A 124 3.31 0.46 -6.95
C LEU A 124 3.31 1.91 -7.40
N PHE A 125 4.40 2.62 -7.14
CA PHE A 125 4.61 3.96 -7.66
C PHE A 125 5.19 3.90 -9.07
N ALA A 126 4.52 4.55 -10.02
CA ALA A 126 4.97 4.65 -11.39
C ALA A 126 4.38 5.90 -12.04
N ASP A 127 5.09 6.47 -12.99
CA ASP A 127 4.56 7.53 -13.87
C ASP A 127 3.69 6.84 -14.94
N LEU A 128 2.36 6.85 -14.70
CA LEU A 128 1.40 6.11 -15.54
C LEU A 128 0.83 6.97 -16.67
N ASP A 129 0.91 8.28 -16.57
CA ASP A 129 0.42 9.21 -17.60
C ASP A 129 1.53 9.99 -18.31
N ASN A 130 2.79 9.69 -17.96
CA ASN A 130 4.00 10.30 -18.53
C ASN A 130 4.08 11.82 -18.29
N ASP A 131 3.61 12.32 -17.15
CA ASP A 131 3.71 13.71 -16.75
C ASP A 131 4.96 14.03 -15.92
N GLY A 132 5.65 12.99 -15.43
CA GLY A 132 6.87 13.07 -14.63
C GLY A 132 6.65 12.90 -13.13
N ASP A 133 5.42 12.87 -12.66
CA ASP A 133 5.06 12.60 -11.27
C ASP A 133 4.84 11.09 -11.05
N LYS A 134 4.94 10.61 -9.82
CA LYS A 134 4.71 9.20 -9.49
C LYS A 134 3.27 9.00 -9.06
N ASP A 135 2.49 8.34 -9.91
CA ASP A 135 1.16 7.85 -9.60
C ASP A 135 1.22 6.60 -8.72
N LEU A 136 0.08 6.22 -8.16
CA LEU A 136 -0.02 5.06 -7.28
C LEU A 136 -1.04 4.05 -7.79
N PHE A 137 -0.59 2.81 -8.02
CA PHE A 137 -1.46 1.65 -8.22
C PHE A 137 -1.46 0.79 -6.96
N VAL A 138 -2.63 0.31 -6.50
CA VAL A 138 -2.77 -0.54 -5.32
C VAL A 138 -3.54 -1.81 -5.64
N THR A 139 -2.96 -2.96 -5.32
CA THR A 139 -3.62 -4.26 -5.45
C THR A 139 -4.48 -4.57 -4.23
N ASN A 140 -5.67 -5.14 -4.46
CA ASN A 140 -6.67 -5.35 -3.43
C ASN A 140 -7.29 -6.75 -3.46
N GLY A 141 -7.91 -7.11 -2.33
CA GLY A 141 -8.76 -8.29 -2.19
C GLY A 141 -8.17 -9.40 -1.33
N PHE A 142 -9.03 -10.15 -0.65
CA PHE A 142 -8.64 -11.27 0.19
C PHE A 142 -9.65 -12.43 0.15
N PRO A 143 -9.18 -13.69 0.05
CA PRO A 143 -10.08 -14.85 -0.04
C PRO A 143 -10.93 -15.12 1.19
N GLY A 144 -10.59 -14.52 2.36
CA GLY A 144 -11.34 -14.74 3.59
C GLY A 144 -11.29 -13.51 4.50
N ASP A 145 -12.31 -12.63 4.43
CA ASP A 145 -12.36 -11.40 5.22
C ASP A 145 -12.56 -11.69 6.72
N ILE A 146 -11.45 -11.79 7.44
CA ILE A 146 -11.43 -12.00 8.89
C ILE A 146 -11.84 -10.74 9.68
N ARG A 147 -11.97 -9.57 9.04
CA ARG A 147 -12.39 -8.33 9.67
C ARG A 147 -13.91 -8.26 9.87
N ASP A 148 -14.70 -9.07 9.13
CA ASP A 148 -16.16 -9.04 9.20
C ASP A 148 -16.64 -9.40 10.62
N LYS A 149 -17.44 -8.50 11.22
CA LYS A 149 -17.92 -8.64 12.61
C LYS A 149 -18.85 -9.83 12.79
N ASP A 150 -19.66 -10.15 11.78
CA ASP A 150 -20.57 -11.29 11.88
C ASP A 150 -19.80 -12.59 11.75
N TRP A 151 -18.79 -12.64 10.87
CA TRP A 151 -17.85 -13.74 10.81
C TRP A 151 -17.12 -13.97 12.14
N THR A 152 -16.64 -12.89 12.77
CA THR A 152 -15.95 -12.95 14.07
C THR A 152 -16.86 -13.55 15.16
N LYS A 153 -18.16 -13.21 15.16
CA LYS A 153 -19.13 -13.81 16.09
C LYS A 153 -19.35 -15.30 15.79
N ILE A 154 -19.48 -15.67 14.49
CA ILE A 154 -19.62 -17.09 14.09
C ILE A 154 -18.41 -17.87 14.56
N LYS A 155 -17.20 -17.39 14.30
CA LYS A 155 -15.96 -18.03 14.74
C LYS A 155 -15.89 -18.19 16.26
N ALA A 156 -16.26 -17.15 17.00
CA ALA A 156 -16.31 -17.20 18.48
C ALA A 156 -17.34 -18.22 18.99
N SER A 157 -18.51 -18.32 18.39
CA SER A 157 -19.55 -19.29 18.77
C SER A 157 -19.22 -20.73 18.40
N ALA A 158 -18.38 -20.93 17.39
CA ALA A 158 -17.90 -22.26 16.98
C ALA A 158 -16.70 -22.73 17.83
N ALA A 159 -16.12 -21.89 18.67
CA ALA A 159 -15.05 -22.26 19.59
C ALA A 159 -15.53 -23.37 20.55
N GLY A 160 -14.86 -24.53 20.51
CA GLY A 160 -15.26 -25.72 21.27
C GLY A 160 -16.22 -26.66 20.55
N SER A 161 -16.62 -26.35 19.30
CA SER A 161 -17.36 -27.29 18.46
C SER A 161 -16.42 -28.29 17.74
N LEU A 162 -16.98 -29.36 17.17
CA LEU A 162 -16.24 -30.31 16.34
C LEU A 162 -15.92 -29.77 14.94
N THR A 163 -16.26 -28.52 14.66
CA THR A 163 -15.96 -27.87 13.38
C THR A 163 -14.47 -27.61 13.25
N THR A 164 -13.85 -28.08 12.19
CA THR A 164 -12.42 -27.88 11.97
C THR A 164 -12.11 -26.42 11.58
N GLU A 165 -10.91 -25.96 11.88
CA GLU A 165 -10.46 -24.60 11.45
C GLU A 165 -10.55 -24.43 9.92
N LEU A 166 -10.29 -25.49 9.16
CA LEU A 166 -10.41 -25.48 7.71
C LEU A 166 -11.86 -25.20 7.27
N ALA A 167 -12.83 -25.92 7.83
CA ALA A 167 -14.25 -25.70 7.51
C ALA A 167 -14.72 -24.31 7.91
N LEU A 168 -14.23 -23.77 9.03
CA LEU A 168 -14.50 -22.39 9.42
C LEU A 168 -13.87 -21.38 8.44
N SER A 169 -12.65 -21.61 7.99
CA SER A 169 -11.99 -20.70 7.03
C SER A 169 -12.69 -20.67 5.68
N GLU A 170 -13.28 -21.80 5.23
CA GLU A 170 -14.07 -21.85 4.01
C GLU A 170 -15.40 -21.07 4.08
N MET A 171 -15.91 -20.86 5.28
CA MET A 171 -17.12 -20.07 5.54
C MET A 171 -16.84 -18.56 5.64
N ALA A 172 -15.58 -18.13 5.72
CA ALA A 172 -15.24 -16.73 5.80
C ALA A 172 -15.72 -15.96 4.56
N PRO A 173 -16.26 -14.74 4.72
CA PRO A 173 -16.66 -13.92 3.59
C PRO A 173 -15.48 -13.67 2.65
N ARG A 174 -15.72 -13.76 1.35
CA ARG A 174 -14.70 -13.49 0.33
C ARG A 174 -14.76 -12.03 -0.07
N LEU A 175 -13.66 -11.32 0.12
CA LEU A 175 -13.54 -9.91 -0.21
C LEU A 175 -12.89 -9.75 -1.59
N LYS A 176 -13.71 -9.91 -2.64
CA LYS A 176 -13.31 -9.61 -4.03
C LYS A 176 -13.59 -8.15 -4.31
N ILE A 177 -12.54 -7.35 -4.42
CA ILE A 177 -12.62 -5.91 -4.68
C ILE A 177 -11.68 -5.53 -5.83
N PRO A 178 -11.95 -4.44 -6.56
CA PRO A 178 -11.07 -3.99 -7.62
C PRO A 178 -9.77 -3.41 -7.07
N ASN A 179 -8.73 -3.45 -7.88
CA ASN A 179 -7.52 -2.65 -7.67
C ASN A 179 -7.84 -1.17 -7.90
N VAL A 180 -7.10 -0.28 -7.27
CA VAL A 180 -7.32 1.16 -7.37
C VAL A 180 -6.10 1.88 -7.90
N VAL A 181 -6.34 2.99 -8.61
CA VAL A 181 -5.30 3.87 -9.16
C VAL A 181 -5.55 5.29 -8.67
N PHE A 182 -4.47 5.97 -8.37
CA PHE A 182 -4.49 7.38 -8.01
C PHE A 182 -3.49 8.13 -8.86
N GLU A 183 -3.95 9.20 -9.50
CA GLU A 183 -3.10 10.20 -10.14
C GLU A 183 -2.46 11.08 -9.06
N ASN A 184 -1.17 11.29 -9.14
CA ASN A 184 -0.48 12.32 -8.39
C ASN A 184 -0.73 13.66 -9.08
N THR A 185 -1.48 14.54 -8.45
CA THR A 185 -1.82 15.85 -9.05
C THR A 185 -0.83 16.95 -8.64
N GLY A 186 0.33 16.56 -8.11
CA GLY A 186 1.28 17.46 -7.47
C GLY A 186 0.82 17.94 -6.09
N ASN A 187 1.60 18.76 -5.45
CA ASN A 187 1.31 19.32 -4.12
C ASN A 187 0.96 18.25 -3.05
N LEU A 188 1.55 17.06 -3.14
CA LEU A 188 1.33 15.93 -2.23
C LEU A 188 -0.13 15.45 -2.20
N ARG A 189 -0.83 15.51 -3.34
CA ARG A 189 -2.22 15.10 -3.48
C ARG A 189 -2.36 13.99 -4.51
N PHE A 190 -3.04 12.94 -4.11
CA PHE A 190 -3.41 11.81 -4.94
C PHE A 190 -4.93 11.78 -5.14
N VAL A 191 -5.37 11.67 -6.38
CA VAL A 191 -6.79 11.65 -6.76
C VAL A 191 -7.13 10.33 -7.42
N ARG A 192 -8.09 9.60 -6.88
CA ARG A 192 -8.53 8.32 -7.43
C ARG A 192 -9.04 8.48 -8.86
N LYS A 193 -8.61 7.57 -9.75
CA LYS A 193 -8.96 7.52 -11.18
C LYS A 193 -9.65 6.20 -11.52
N ASP A 194 -10.95 6.17 -11.39
CA ASP A 194 -11.76 4.96 -11.67
C ASP A 194 -11.87 4.65 -13.17
N ASP A 195 -11.52 5.60 -14.04
CA ASP A 195 -11.52 5.46 -15.50
C ASP A 195 -10.18 5.01 -16.09
N TRP A 196 -9.09 5.02 -15.32
CA TRP A 196 -7.79 4.58 -15.82
C TRP A 196 -7.69 3.06 -15.91
N VAL A 197 -8.29 2.35 -14.98
CA VAL A 197 -8.29 0.89 -14.95
C VAL A 197 -9.71 0.38 -14.84
N LYS A 198 -10.06 -0.61 -15.68
CA LYS A 198 -11.36 -1.26 -15.57
C LYS A 198 -11.50 -1.92 -14.20
N GLU A 199 -12.55 -1.59 -13.48
CA GLU A 199 -12.90 -2.24 -12.22
C GLU A 199 -13.21 -3.73 -12.44
N VAL A 200 -12.27 -4.60 -12.07
CA VAL A 200 -12.44 -6.05 -12.07
C VAL A 200 -12.15 -6.55 -10.66
N PRO A 201 -13.21 -6.92 -9.89
CA PRO A 201 -13.02 -7.49 -8.57
C PRO A 201 -12.17 -8.76 -8.59
N SER A 202 -11.14 -8.80 -7.77
CA SER A 202 -10.11 -9.86 -7.77
C SER A 202 -9.58 -10.13 -6.37
N PHE A 203 -8.67 -11.09 -6.26
CA PHE A 203 -7.78 -11.28 -5.12
C PHE A 203 -6.36 -11.01 -5.59
N SER A 204 -6.03 -9.74 -5.80
CA SER A 204 -4.74 -9.31 -6.33
C SER A 204 -3.72 -9.12 -5.21
N TYR A 205 -2.53 -9.68 -5.37
CA TYR A 205 -1.49 -9.64 -4.34
C TYR A 205 -0.28 -8.83 -4.75
N GLY A 206 0.28 -9.09 -5.90
CA GLY A 206 1.47 -8.39 -6.36
C GLY A 206 1.25 -7.73 -7.71
N ALA A 207 1.94 -6.63 -7.96
CA ALA A 207 1.98 -5.97 -9.24
C ALA A 207 3.40 -5.52 -9.59
N VAL A 208 3.63 -5.31 -10.88
CA VAL A 208 4.88 -4.79 -11.42
C VAL A 208 4.59 -3.98 -12.68
N THR A 209 5.37 -2.94 -12.92
CA THR A 209 5.34 -2.17 -14.16
C THR A 209 6.46 -2.56 -15.11
N ALA A 210 6.17 -2.53 -16.40
CA ALA A 210 7.14 -2.63 -17.49
C ALA A 210 6.53 -2.07 -18.77
N ASP A 211 7.35 -1.48 -19.63
CA ASP A 211 6.99 -1.15 -21.01
C ASP A 211 7.04 -2.45 -21.84
N LEU A 212 5.89 -3.16 -21.95
CA LEU A 212 5.83 -4.51 -22.54
C LEU A 212 5.81 -4.50 -24.07
N ASP A 213 5.28 -3.46 -24.68
CA ASP A 213 5.20 -3.36 -26.14
C ASP A 213 6.14 -2.31 -26.75
N ASN A 214 6.95 -1.68 -25.90
CA ASN A 214 7.98 -0.71 -26.26
C ASN A 214 7.44 0.58 -26.88
N ASP A 215 6.27 1.02 -26.45
CA ASP A 215 5.67 2.28 -26.90
C ASP A 215 6.02 3.49 -26.02
N GLY A 216 6.63 3.24 -24.84
CA GLY A 216 7.19 4.28 -23.97
C GLY A 216 6.29 4.66 -22.80
N ASP A 217 5.13 4.01 -22.64
CA ASP A 217 4.37 4.08 -21.40
C ASP A 217 4.50 2.77 -20.58
N LEU A 218 4.15 2.82 -19.30
CA LEU A 218 4.33 1.70 -18.39
C LEU A 218 3.05 0.89 -18.26
N ASP A 219 3.09 -0.37 -18.70
CA ASP A 219 2.05 -1.35 -18.48
C ASP A 219 2.12 -1.94 -17.08
N ILE A 220 1.01 -2.51 -16.59
CA ILE A 220 0.96 -3.16 -15.27
C ILE A 220 0.62 -4.63 -15.43
N VAL A 221 1.40 -5.49 -14.79
CA VAL A 221 1.12 -6.92 -14.65
C VAL A 221 0.74 -7.20 -13.20
N VAL A 222 -0.42 -7.84 -12.98
CA VAL A 222 -0.95 -8.15 -11.65
C VAL A 222 -1.13 -9.65 -11.52
N ASN A 223 -0.64 -10.23 -10.43
CA ASN A 223 -0.93 -11.62 -10.11
C ASN A 223 -2.16 -11.73 -9.20
N ASN A 224 -3.00 -12.74 -9.46
CA ASN A 224 -4.23 -12.99 -8.71
C ASN A 224 -4.20 -14.38 -8.08
N ILE A 225 -4.76 -14.53 -6.87
CA ILE A 225 -4.96 -15.84 -6.25
C ILE A 225 -6.16 -16.53 -6.91
N ASN A 226 -5.94 -17.76 -7.34
CA ASN A 226 -6.97 -18.64 -7.94
C ASN A 226 -7.73 -17.99 -9.11
N ASP A 227 -7.09 -17.07 -9.82
CA ASP A 227 -7.61 -16.39 -11.01
C ASP A 227 -6.47 -16.08 -11.99
N LYS A 228 -6.82 -15.67 -13.21
CA LYS A 228 -5.83 -15.28 -14.22
C LYS A 228 -5.13 -14.00 -13.81
N ALA A 229 -3.84 -13.92 -14.13
CA ALA A 229 -3.11 -12.65 -14.04
C ALA A 229 -3.75 -11.59 -14.95
N PHE A 230 -3.69 -10.33 -14.53
CA PHE A 230 -4.06 -9.21 -15.40
C PHE A 230 -2.82 -8.67 -16.08
N ILE A 231 -2.97 -8.33 -17.34
CA ILE A 231 -2.03 -7.50 -18.09
C ILE A 231 -2.82 -6.26 -18.50
N LEU A 232 -2.50 -5.15 -17.87
CA LEU A 232 -3.16 -3.87 -18.08
C LEU A 232 -2.27 -3.05 -19.00
N LYS A 233 -2.65 -3.00 -20.30
CA LYS A 233 -1.93 -2.18 -21.27
C LYS A 233 -2.25 -0.72 -21.02
N ASN A 234 -1.23 0.07 -20.80
CA ASN A 234 -1.31 1.53 -20.81
C ASN A 234 -1.54 2.02 -22.25
N ARG A 235 -2.19 3.13 -22.42
CA ARG A 235 -2.47 3.76 -23.72
C ARG A 235 -2.29 5.27 -23.68
N THR A 236 -1.50 5.74 -22.78
CA THR A 236 -1.26 7.18 -22.60
C THR A 236 -0.63 7.77 -23.85
N VAL A 237 0.38 7.10 -24.41
CA VAL A 237 1.07 7.56 -25.62
C VAL A 237 0.14 7.53 -26.84
N GLU A 238 -0.69 6.49 -26.99
CA GLU A 238 -1.64 6.39 -28.12
C GLU A 238 -2.78 7.42 -28.03
N ARG A 239 -3.24 7.75 -26.80
CA ARG A 239 -4.34 8.70 -26.56
C ARG A 239 -3.91 10.16 -26.63
N SER A 240 -2.65 10.44 -26.31
CA SER A 240 -2.10 11.81 -26.26
C SER A 240 -0.79 11.93 -27.03
N PRO A 241 -0.77 11.62 -28.34
CA PRO A 241 0.44 11.67 -29.13
C PRO A 241 1.02 13.09 -29.13
N GLY A 242 2.28 13.20 -28.70
CA GLY A 242 3.02 14.45 -28.61
C GLY A 242 2.92 15.20 -27.27
N ASN A 243 2.12 14.74 -26.32
CA ASN A 243 2.04 15.30 -24.96
C ASN A 243 2.79 14.45 -23.92
N SER A 244 3.18 13.24 -24.28
CA SER A 244 3.98 12.36 -23.44
C SER A 244 5.41 12.26 -23.99
N SER A 245 6.39 12.21 -23.10
CA SER A 245 7.80 12.10 -23.45
C SER A 245 8.48 11.03 -22.62
N PHE A 246 9.26 10.19 -23.26
CA PHE A 246 10.07 9.19 -22.57
C PHE A 246 11.50 9.17 -23.09
N ILE A 247 12.45 8.71 -22.27
CA ILE A 247 13.85 8.54 -22.62
C ILE A 247 14.24 7.08 -22.41
N ARG A 248 14.81 6.48 -23.47
CA ARG A 248 15.39 5.14 -23.36
C ARG A 248 16.92 5.23 -23.30
N ILE A 249 17.48 4.78 -22.16
CA ILE A 249 18.93 4.80 -21.95
C ILE A 249 19.47 3.38 -22.05
N LYS A 250 20.40 3.15 -22.98
CA LYS A 250 21.12 1.89 -23.09
C LYS A 250 22.56 2.04 -22.61
N LEU A 251 22.86 1.49 -21.43
CA LEU A 251 24.21 1.49 -20.88
C LEU A 251 25.04 0.38 -21.54
N LYS A 252 26.26 0.73 -21.99
CA LYS A 252 27.30 -0.23 -22.40
C LYS A 252 28.44 -0.14 -21.40
N GLY A 253 28.68 -1.21 -20.66
CA GLY A 253 29.90 -1.34 -19.87
C GLY A 253 31.12 -1.45 -20.77
N SER A 254 32.22 -0.80 -20.41
CA SER A 254 33.54 -1.14 -20.95
C SER A 254 34.05 -2.37 -20.20
N LYS A 255 34.56 -3.38 -20.92
CA LYS A 255 35.34 -4.47 -20.32
C LYS A 255 36.67 -3.96 -19.81
#